data_318ccc4581ca6ba8012e9f9b0cfc2ba6
#
_entry.id   318ccc4581ca6ba8012e9f9b0cfc2ba6
#
_cell.length_a   1.000
_cell.length_b   1.000
_cell.length_c   1.000
_cell.angle_alpha   90.00
_cell.angle_beta   90.00
_cell.angle_gamma   90.00
#
_symmetry.space_group_name_H-M   'P 1'
#
loop_
_entity.id
_entity.type
_entity.pdbx_description
1 polymer ?
#
loop_
_entity_poly.entity_id
_entity_poly.type
_entity_poly.pdbx_seq_one_letter_code
_entity_poly.pdbx_strand_id
1 'polypeptide(L)'
;MHDHFEQRRHRGSKAAIVRHFRAMSNYNKVLYDAGVLRALEGLSPEQSAKVTFAGGKYSAKDGPFAEAKELIGGFWIIEVESVAKAVEWAKRMPVIEGASVEVRRVSEIDDFKGLMPPETIAQEEIIRDGLARRKG
;
A
#
# COMPACT_ATOMS: atom_id res chain seq x y z
N MET A 1 -9.38 7.00 -28.43
CA MET A 1 -8.38 7.59 -27.51
C MET A 1 -7.95 6.62 -26.42
N HIS A 2 -8.85 5.83 -25.87
CA HIS A 2 -8.52 4.75 -24.92
C HIS A 2 -7.58 3.71 -25.52
N ASP A 3 -7.83 3.27 -26.75
CA ASP A 3 -7.03 2.24 -27.40
C ASP A 3 -5.59 2.67 -27.65
N HIS A 4 -5.37 3.98 -27.91
CA HIS A 4 -4.02 4.51 -28.13
C HIS A 4 -3.20 4.57 -26.86
N PHE A 5 -3.84 4.83 -25.74
CA PHE A 5 -3.15 4.90 -24.45
C PHE A 5 -2.80 3.51 -23.91
N GLU A 6 -3.72 2.56 -24.06
CA GLU A 6 -3.47 1.17 -23.69
C GLU A 6 -2.41 0.54 -24.57
N GLN A 7 -2.45 0.81 -25.88
CA GLN A 7 -1.43 0.32 -26.80
C GLN A 7 -0.04 0.88 -26.48
N ARG A 8 0.05 2.11 -26.00
CA ARG A 8 1.34 2.67 -25.55
C ARG A 8 1.84 2.04 -24.27
N ARG A 9 0.95 1.66 -23.36
CA ARG A 9 1.33 0.91 -22.15
C ARG A 9 1.80 -0.49 -22.50
N HIS A 10 1.14 -1.14 -23.45
CA HIS A 10 1.52 -2.47 -23.91
C HIS A 10 2.74 -2.47 -24.81
N ARG A 11 3.10 -1.32 -25.38
CA ARG A 11 4.32 -1.16 -26.19
C ARG A 11 5.60 -1.01 -25.35
N GLY A 12 5.52 -0.74 -24.05
CA GLY A 12 6.63 -1.04 -23.18
C GLY A 12 6.90 -2.51 -23.37
N SER A 13 8.04 -2.85 -23.97
CA SER A 13 8.31 -4.21 -24.37
C SER A 13 7.97 -5.20 -23.26
N LYS A 14 7.45 -6.34 -23.63
CA LYS A 14 7.21 -7.46 -22.71
C LYS A 14 8.46 -7.72 -21.86
N ALA A 15 9.64 -7.56 -22.44
CA ALA A 15 10.91 -7.72 -21.75
C ALA A 15 11.09 -6.67 -20.62
N ALA A 16 10.67 -5.42 -20.83
CA ALA A 16 10.74 -4.38 -19.81
C ALA A 16 9.79 -4.67 -18.65
N ILE A 17 8.59 -5.15 -18.96
CA ILE A 17 7.60 -5.53 -17.95
C ILE A 17 8.12 -6.72 -17.12
N VAL A 18 8.69 -7.73 -17.78
CA VAL A 18 9.27 -8.89 -17.09
C VAL A 18 10.42 -8.45 -16.18
N ARG A 19 11.32 -7.58 -16.66
CA ARG A 19 12.41 -7.05 -15.85
C ARG A 19 11.90 -6.30 -14.63
N HIS A 20 10.82 -5.53 -14.79
CA HIS A 20 10.22 -4.80 -13.67
C HIS A 20 9.69 -5.76 -12.59
N PHE A 21 8.92 -6.78 -13.00
CA PHE A 21 8.41 -7.79 -12.06
C PHE A 21 9.53 -8.54 -11.37
N ARG A 22 10.57 -8.88 -12.12
CA ARG A 22 11.73 -9.58 -11.55
C ARG A 22 12.47 -8.72 -10.54
N ALA A 23 12.70 -7.45 -10.86
CA ALA A 23 13.36 -6.51 -9.96
C ALA A 23 12.53 -6.29 -8.68
N MET A 24 11.21 -6.14 -8.83
CA MET A 24 10.32 -5.94 -7.69
C MET A 24 10.27 -7.19 -6.81
N SER A 25 10.21 -8.38 -7.41
CA SER A 25 10.23 -9.64 -6.66
C SER A 25 11.55 -9.81 -5.90
N ASN A 26 12.67 -9.45 -6.52
CA ASN A 26 13.97 -9.49 -5.86
C ASN A 26 14.03 -8.53 -4.67
N TYR A 27 13.46 -7.35 -4.81
CA TYR A 27 13.38 -6.38 -3.71
C TYR A 27 12.53 -6.93 -2.57
N ASN A 28 11.37 -7.52 -2.89
CA ASN A 28 10.51 -8.15 -1.89
C ASN A 28 11.24 -9.26 -1.15
N LYS A 29 12.05 -10.04 -1.85
CA LYS A 29 12.85 -11.10 -1.24
C LYS A 29 13.91 -10.55 -0.30
N VAL A 30 14.54 -9.43 -0.66
CA VAL A 30 15.51 -8.77 0.22
C VAL A 30 14.85 -8.33 1.53
N LEU A 31 13.66 -7.74 1.45
CA LEU A 31 12.88 -7.35 2.64
C LEU A 31 12.50 -8.58 3.48
N TYR A 32 12.09 -9.64 2.82
CA TYR A 32 11.70 -10.89 3.48
C TYR A 32 12.89 -11.53 4.18
N ASP A 33 14.03 -11.65 3.48
CA ASP A 33 15.23 -12.27 4.03
C ASP A 33 15.83 -11.46 5.19
N ALA A 34 15.68 -10.14 5.16
CA ALA A 34 16.10 -9.27 6.24
C ALA A 34 15.18 -9.36 7.47
N GLY A 35 14.03 -10.04 7.35
CA GLY A 35 13.09 -10.20 8.45
C GLY A 35 12.26 -8.98 8.76
N VAL A 36 12.27 -7.95 7.90
CA VAL A 36 11.54 -6.70 8.15
C VAL A 36 10.14 -6.68 7.53
N LEU A 37 9.88 -7.56 6.57
CA LEU A 37 8.60 -7.54 5.84
C LEU A 37 7.47 -8.15 6.66
N ARG A 38 6.38 -7.41 6.80
CA ARG A 38 5.18 -7.86 7.52
C ARG A 38 4.00 -8.11 6.60
N ALA A 39 3.87 -7.32 5.55
CA ALA A 39 2.82 -7.51 4.54
C ALA A 39 3.21 -6.79 3.26
N LEU A 40 2.71 -7.28 2.15
CA LEU A 40 2.83 -6.61 0.87
C LEU A 40 1.63 -6.99 0.00
N GLU A 41 1.13 -6.04 -0.76
CA GLU A 41 0.06 -6.26 -1.72
C GLU A 41 0.16 -5.29 -2.87
N GLY A 42 -0.19 -5.77 -4.07
CA GLY A 42 -0.48 -4.91 -5.20
C GLY A 42 -1.96 -4.54 -5.18
N LEU A 43 -2.28 -3.39 -5.71
CA LEU A 43 -3.66 -2.90 -5.77
C LEU A 43 -4.04 -2.68 -7.22
N SER A 44 -5.20 -3.23 -7.63
CA SER A 44 -5.70 -3.06 -8.98
C SER A 44 -6.31 -1.67 -9.15
N PRO A 45 -5.85 -0.86 -10.10
CA PRO A 45 -6.49 0.42 -10.37
C PRO A 45 -7.83 0.26 -11.11
N GLU A 46 -8.01 -0.84 -11.81
CA GLU A 46 -9.19 -1.07 -12.64
C GLU A 46 -10.38 -1.60 -11.85
N GLN A 47 -10.13 -2.50 -10.91
CA GLN A 47 -11.16 -3.06 -10.05
C GLN A 47 -11.20 -2.29 -8.74
N SER A 48 -11.75 -1.08 -8.82
CA SER A 48 -11.79 -0.16 -7.69
C SER A 48 -13.12 0.57 -7.65
N ALA A 49 -13.47 1.07 -6.48
CA ALA A 49 -14.65 1.90 -6.28
C ALA A 49 -14.35 2.93 -5.20
N LYS A 50 -14.98 4.07 -5.31
CA LYS A 50 -14.88 5.14 -4.32
C LYS A 50 -16.24 5.35 -3.69
N VAL A 51 -16.33 5.17 -2.38
CA VAL A 51 -17.54 5.41 -1.61
C VAL A 51 -17.39 6.75 -0.91
N THR A 52 -18.36 7.63 -1.12
CA THR A 52 -18.36 8.97 -0.54
C THR A 52 -19.62 9.16 0.30
N PHE A 53 -19.46 9.75 1.47
CA PHE A 53 -20.59 10.18 2.29
C PHE A 53 -20.72 11.69 2.20
N ALA A 54 -21.88 12.16 1.68
CA ALA A 54 -22.15 13.58 1.54
C ALA A 54 -23.66 13.81 1.54
N GLY A 55 -24.11 14.92 2.13
CA GLY A 55 -25.53 15.25 2.18
C GLY A 55 -26.37 14.22 2.92
N GLY A 56 -25.82 13.57 3.93
CA GLY A 56 -26.51 12.58 4.75
C GLY A 56 -26.66 11.20 4.11
N LYS A 57 -25.96 10.92 3.01
CA LYS A 57 -26.04 9.62 2.34
C LYS A 57 -24.72 9.21 1.69
N TYR A 58 -24.61 7.91 1.47
CA TYR A 58 -23.47 7.33 0.76
C TYR A 58 -23.73 7.28 -0.73
N SER A 59 -22.68 7.46 -1.50
CA SER A 59 -22.68 7.20 -2.93
C SER A 59 -21.43 6.39 -3.27
N ALA A 60 -21.51 5.60 -4.33
CA ALA A 60 -20.39 4.79 -4.80
C ALA A 60 -20.14 5.10 -6.27
N LYS A 61 -18.86 5.23 -6.61
CA LYS A 61 -18.43 5.46 -7.99
C LYS A 61 -17.39 4.43 -8.34
N ASP A 62 -17.55 3.75 -9.47
CA ASP A 62 -16.58 2.78 -9.95
C ASP A 62 -15.35 3.49 -10.52
N GLY A 63 -14.17 2.92 -10.26
CA GLY A 63 -12.93 3.37 -10.87
C GLY A 63 -12.72 2.84 -12.27
N PRO A 64 -11.59 3.13 -12.90
CA PRO A 64 -10.48 3.92 -12.35
C PRO A 64 -10.80 5.42 -12.24
N PHE A 65 -10.04 6.12 -11.36
CA PHE A 65 -10.29 7.53 -11.06
C PHE A 65 -9.27 8.40 -11.79
N ALA A 66 -9.67 8.96 -12.93
CA ALA A 66 -8.79 9.74 -13.79
C ALA A 66 -8.33 11.06 -13.14
N GLU A 67 -9.15 11.62 -12.24
CA GLU A 67 -8.83 12.85 -11.53
C GLU A 67 -7.94 12.62 -10.30
N ALA A 68 -7.66 11.38 -9.92
CA ALA A 68 -6.74 11.11 -8.84
C ALA A 68 -5.32 11.46 -9.29
N LYS A 69 -4.68 12.39 -8.60
CA LYS A 69 -3.31 12.81 -8.93
C LYS A 69 -2.30 11.70 -8.69
N GLU A 70 -2.61 10.81 -7.75
CA GLU A 70 -1.75 9.68 -7.41
C GLU A 70 -2.62 8.44 -7.21
N LEU A 71 -2.26 7.37 -7.94
CA LEU A 71 -2.85 6.06 -7.74
C LEU A 71 -1.88 5.22 -6.92
N ILE A 72 -2.38 4.70 -5.82
CA ILE A 72 -1.58 3.79 -4.99
C ILE A 72 -1.60 2.42 -5.68
N GLY A 73 -0.46 2.02 -6.23
CA GLY A 73 -0.31 0.75 -6.94
C GLY A 73 -0.06 -0.44 -6.02
N GLY A 74 0.25 -0.18 -4.75
CA GLY A 74 0.52 -1.24 -3.78
C GLY A 74 1.16 -0.68 -2.53
N PHE A 75 1.47 -1.58 -1.60
CA PHE A 75 2.12 -1.17 -0.36
C PHE A 75 2.99 -2.29 0.21
N TRP A 76 3.92 -1.91 1.06
CA TRP A 76 4.64 -2.80 1.97
C TRP A 76 4.41 -2.33 3.39
N ILE A 77 4.28 -3.27 4.31
CA ILE A 77 4.35 -2.98 5.74
C ILE A 77 5.62 -3.62 6.25
N ILE A 78 6.52 -2.79 6.78
CA ILE A 78 7.81 -3.25 7.30
C ILE A 78 7.95 -2.88 8.77
N GLU A 79 8.66 -3.69 9.51
CA GLU A 79 8.97 -3.42 10.91
C GLU A 79 10.44 -3.04 11.03
N VAL A 80 10.68 -1.78 11.34
CA VAL A 80 12.01 -1.20 11.50
C VAL A 80 12.02 -0.24 12.68
N GLU A 81 13.20 0.18 13.10
CA GLU A 81 13.37 0.99 14.31
C GLU A 81 12.84 2.41 14.21
N SER A 82 12.77 2.96 13.01
CA SER A 82 12.42 4.38 12.82
C SER A 82 11.95 4.66 11.39
N VAL A 83 11.31 5.81 11.21
CA VAL A 83 10.96 6.31 9.87
C VAL A 83 12.21 6.49 9.00
N ALA A 84 13.31 6.94 9.60
CA ALA A 84 14.57 7.09 8.88
C ALA A 84 15.07 5.75 8.31
N LYS A 85 14.95 4.67 9.07
CA LYS A 85 15.29 3.33 8.59
C LYS A 85 14.35 2.85 7.49
N ALA A 86 13.06 3.16 7.62
CA ALA A 86 12.10 2.85 6.56
C ALA A 86 12.43 3.58 5.26
N VAL A 87 12.85 4.83 5.36
CA VAL A 87 13.28 5.61 4.19
C VAL A 87 14.51 4.99 3.53
N GLU A 88 15.47 4.50 4.32
CA GLU A 88 16.64 3.80 3.79
C GLU A 88 16.24 2.57 2.98
N TRP A 89 15.27 1.80 3.48
CA TRP A 89 14.74 0.66 2.73
C TRP A 89 14.02 1.08 1.46
N ALA A 90 13.22 2.13 1.53
CA ALA A 90 12.49 2.65 0.37
C ALA A 90 13.44 3.09 -0.75
N LYS A 91 14.61 3.64 -0.41
CA LYS A 91 15.61 4.06 -1.38
C LYS A 91 16.25 2.90 -2.15
N ARG A 92 16.06 1.67 -1.71
CA ARG A 92 16.55 0.48 -2.41
C ARG A 92 15.53 -0.11 -3.39
N MET A 93 14.34 0.48 -3.44
CA MET A 93 13.30 0.06 -4.37
C MET A 93 13.82 0.15 -5.82
N PRO A 94 13.39 -0.76 -6.72
CA PRO A 94 13.77 -0.67 -8.14
C PRO A 94 13.48 0.69 -8.73
N VAL A 95 14.38 1.17 -9.57
CA VAL A 95 14.27 2.48 -10.19
C VAL A 95 13.19 2.46 -11.26
N ILE A 96 12.17 3.30 -11.06
CA ILE A 96 11.10 3.53 -12.03
C ILE A 96 10.97 5.05 -12.15
N GLU A 97 11.21 5.56 -13.35
CA GLU A 97 11.11 7.00 -13.60
C GLU A 97 9.73 7.52 -13.25
N GLY A 98 9.69 8.54 -12.40
CA GLY A 98 8.44 9.16 -11.97
C GLY A 98 7.69 8.44 -10.86
N ALA A 99 8.18 7.27 -10.42
CA ALA A 99 7.56 6.56 -9.31
C ALA A 99 7.93 7.22 -7.97
N SER A 100 7.03 7.12 -7.01
CA SER A 100 7.28 7.61 -5.66
C SER A 100 6.78 6.60 -4.63
N VAL A 101 7.39 6.64 -3.47
CA VAL A 101 6.96 5.84 -2.33
C VAL A 101 6.78 6.80 -1.15
N GLU A 102 5.59 6.79 -0.59
CA GLU A 102 5.32 7.53 0.63
C GLU A 102 5.58 6.62 1.82
N VAL A 103 6.35 7.10 2.77
CA VAL A 103 6.68 6.36 3.99
C VAL A 103 5.89 6.96 5.14
N ARG A 104 5.10 6.12 5.81
CA ARG A 104 4.30 6.54 6.95
C ARG A 104 4.44 5.54 8.08
N ARG A 105 4.54 6.05 9.30
CA ARG A 105 4.49 5.20 10.48
C ARG A 105 3.05 4.67 10.66
N VAL A 106 2.92 3.38 10.90
CA VAL A 106 1.63 2.79 11.26
C VAL A 106 1.32 3.20 12.70
N SER A 107 0.12 3.77 12.90
CA SER A 107 -0.32 4.20 14.22
C SER A 107 -0.56 3.01 15.14
N GLU A 108 -0.21 3.16 16.40
CA GLU A 108 -0.45 2.18 17.44
C GLU A 108 -1.51 2.73 18.42
N ILE A 109 -2.11 1.84 19.19
CA ILE A 109 -3.14 2.22 20.17
C ILE A 109 -2.59 3.26 21.14
N ASP A 110 -1.34 3.13 21.56
CA ASP A 110 -0.68 4.08 22.47
C ASP A 110 -0.62 5.50 21.92
N ASP A 111 -0.62 5.67 20.61
CA ASP A 111 -0.61 7.01 20.00
C ASP A 111 -1.89 7.80 20.32
N PHE A 112 -2.96 7.12 20.67
CA PHE A 112 -4.25 7.71 20.96
C PHE A 112 -4.57 7.73 22.46
N LYS A 113 -3.57 7.46 23.29
CA LYS A 113 -3.71 7.46 24.73
C LYS A 113 -4.18 8.83 25.23
N GLY A 114 -5.27 8.83 26.02
CA GLY A 114 -5.89 10.06 26.49
C GLY A 114 -6.99 10.58 25.57
N LEU A 115 -7.06 10.11 24.32
CA LEU A 115 -8.12 10.47 23.38
C LEU A 115 -9.13 9.34 23.19
N MET A 116 -8.66 8.11 23.28
CA MET A 116 -9.52 6.93 23.08
C MET A 116 -10.07 6.46 24.42
N PRO A 117 -11.41 6.31 24.57
CA PRO A 117 -11.99 5.80 25.81
C PRO A 117 -11.49 4.38 26.15
N PRO A 118 -11.41 4.02 27.45
CA PRO A 118 -10.93 2.70 27.86
C PRO A 118 -11.68 1.53 27.23
N GLU A 119 -13.00 1.62 27.10
CA GLU A 119 -13.81 0.56 26.47
C GLU A 119 -13.50 0.40 24.98
N THR A 120 -13.14 1.49 24.32
CA THR A 120 -12.73 1.46 22.92
C THR A 120 -11.36 0.83 22.76
N ILE A 121 -10.42 1.18 23.65
CA ILE A 121 -9.08 0.56 23.69
C ILE A 121 -9.21 -0.96 23.87
N ALA A 122 -10.04 -1.40 24.82
CA ALA A 122 -10.26 -2.83 25.07
C ALA A 122 -10.82 -3.54 23.84
N GLN A 123 -11.77 -2.92 23.17
CA GLN A 123 -12.35 -3.50 21.94
C GLN A 123 -11.32 -3.61 20.81
N GLU A 124 -10.50 -2.56 20.63
CA GLU A 124 -9.45 -2.57 19.62
C GLU A 124 -8.39 -3.63 19.90
N GLU A 125 -8.01 -3.83 21.15
CA GLU A 125 -7.06 -4.85 21.55
C GLU A 125 -7.60 -6.27 21.25
N ILE A 126 -8.88 -6.51 21.51
CA ILE A 126 -9.53 -7.78 21.20
C ILE A 126 -9.50 -8.05 19.70
N ILE A 127 -9.80 -7.04 18.89
CA ILE A 127 -9.79 -7.14 17.43
C ILE A 127 -8.38 -7.49 16.94
N ARG A 128 -7.37 -6.77 17.41
CA ARG A 128 -5.98 -6.96 16.99
C ARG A 128 -5.44 -8.32 17.39
N ASP A 129 -5.74 -8.77 18.60
CA ASP A 129 -5.36 -10.10 19.07
C ASP A 129 -6.02 -11.19 18.24
N GLY A 130 -7.30 -11.00 17.91
CA GLY A 130 -8.02 -11.93 17.05
C GLY A 130 -7.45 -12.03 15.66
N LEU A 131 -7.07 -10.89 15.07
CA LEU A 131 -6.42 -10.85 13.76
C LEU A 131 -5.07 -11.55 13.77
N ALA A 132 -4.27 -11.34 14.81
CA ALA A 132 -2.96 -11.98 14.95
C ALA A 132 -3.10 -13.49 15.01
N ARG A 133 -4.12 -14.01 15.71
CA ARG A 133 -4.38 -15.46 15.81
C ARG A 133 -4.84 -16.06 14.49
N ARG A 134 -5.59 -15.30 13.68
CA ARG A 134 -6.06 -15.78 12.37
C ARG A 134 -4.93 -15.92 11.35
N LYS A 135 -3.83 -15.21 11.55
CA LYS A 135 -2.65 -15.28 10.68
C LYS A 135 -1.72 -16.44 11.02
N GLY A 136 -1.90 -17.02 12.18
CA GLY A 136 -1.08 -18.16 12.68
C GLY A 136 -1.52 -19.52 12.08
#